data_837c7eb7d7bad24344d251a61f388cd3
#
_entry.id   837c7eb7d7bad24344d251a61f388cd3
#
_cell.length_a   1.000
_cell.length_b   1.000
_cell.length_c   1.000
_cell.angle_alpha   90.00
_cell.angle_beta   90.00
_cell.angle_gamma   90.00
#
_symmetry.space_group_name_H-M   'P 1'
#
loop_
_entity.id
_entity.type
_entity.pdbx_description
1 polymer ?
#
loop_
_entity_poly.entity_id
_entity_poly.type
_entity_poly.pdbx_seq_one_letter_code
_entity_poly.pdbx_strand_id
1 'polypeptide(L)'
;DGRRLSFSQFFHYKHNDMEDLEHQLMRCNADSLKLIVIDGLFSMEGDLAKLPEIIELKKKYNATVMVDEAHGLGVFGKQGRGVCNHFGVTEDVDLIMGTFSKSLASIGGFIASDSDTINWLRHNSRTYIFSASNTPAATAAALEAIHILKTEPERQENLWKTTYDALEQLKQAGFEIGDTESPIIPLYVRDAFKTFQVTKMAFDKGVFVNSVVPPACAPQDTLIRVALMATHTKEQ
;
A
#
# COMPACT_ATOMS: atom_id res chain seq x y z
N ASP A 1 -15.02 -1.47 -0.19
CA ASP A 1 -16.36 -0.89 -0.09
C ASP A 1 -16.76 -0.11 -1.34
N GLY A 2 -15.93 0.76 -1.91
CA GLY A 2 -16.22 1.53 -3.12
C GLY A 2 -16.75 0.68 -4.29
N ARG A 3 -16.18 -0.51 -4.49
CA ARG A 3 -16.62 -1.49 -5.46
C ARG A 3 -18.11 -1.87 -5.29
N ARG A 4 -18.56 -2.11 -4.06
CA ARG A 4 -19.96 -2.48 -3.77
C ARG A 4 -20.92 -1.32 -4.01
N LEU A 5 -20.44 -0.10 -3.87
CA LEU A 5 -21.24 1.11 -4.02
C LEU A 5 -21.27 1.65 -5.45
N SER A 6 -20.35 1.21 -6.31
CA SER A 6 -20.26 1.70 -7.69
C SER A 6 -21.29 1.10 -8.63
N PHE A 7 -21.94 -0.02 -8.26
CA PHE A 7 -22.82 -0.82 -9.12
C PHE A 7 -22.16 -1.31 -10.41
N SER A 8 -20.84 -1.22 -10.50
CA SER A 8 -20.06 -1.68 -11.65
C SER A 8 -19.85 -3.19 -11.60
N GLN A 9 -19.73 -3.81 -12.77
CA GLN A 9 -19.23 -5.17 -12.86
C GLN A 9 -17.78 -5.18 -12.42
N PHE A 10 -17.39 -6.17 -11.60
CA PHE A 10 -16.02 -6.28 -11.14
C PHE A 10 -15.47 -7.69 -11.32
N PHE A 11 -14.18 -7.74 -11.56
CA PHE A 11 -13.40 -8.95 -11.70
C PHE A 11 -12.30 -8.94 -10.64
N HIS A 12 -11.99 -10.11 -10.10
CA HIS A 12 -10.80 -10.30 -9.28
C HIS A 12 -9.75 -11.01 -10.11
N TYR A 13 -8.51 -10.61 -9.96
CA TYR A 13 -7.38 -11.36 -10.44
C TYR A 13 -6.50 -11.78 -9.26
N LYS A 14 -5.70 -12.82 -9.46
CA LYS A 14 -4.82 -13.36 -8.43
C LYS A 14 -3.72 -12.35 -8.09
N HIS A 15 -3.25 -12.41 -6.85
CA HIS A 15 -2.23 -11.51 -6.35
C HIS A 15 -1.01 -11.48 -7.25
N ASN A 16 -0.64 -10.30 -7.75
CA ASN A 16 0.48 -10.02 -8.63
C ASN A 16 0.62 -10.95 -9.87
N ASP A 17 -0.49 -11.56 -10.32
CA ASP A 17 -0.55 -12.44 -11.49
C ASP A 17 -0.99 -11.64 -12.73
N MET A 18 -0.02 -11.26 -13.56
CA MET A 18 -0.28 -10.43 -14.75
C MET A 18 -0.98 -11.21 -15.86
N GLU A 19 -0.80 -12.51 -15.95
CA GLU A 19 -1.52 -13.36 -16.92
C GLU A 19 -3.00 -13.43 -16.55
N ASP A 20 -3.32 -13.58 -15.24
CA ASP A 20 -4.71 -13.56 -14.79
C ASP A 20 -5.31 -12.16 -14.92
N LEU A 21 -4.57 -11.07 -14.65
CA LEU A 21 -5.04 -9.70 -14.91
C LEU A 21 -5.39 -9.53 -16.39
N GLU A 22 -4.52 -9.94 -17.29
CA GLU A 22 -4.78 -9.87 -18.71
C GLU A 22 -6.02 -10.68 -19.12
N HIS A 23 -6.15 -11.90 -18.60
CA HIS A 23 -7.34 -12.74 -18.82
C HIS A 23 -8.63 -12.04 -18.34
N GLN A 24 -8.61 -11.33 -17.20
CA GLN A 24 -9.78 -10.58 -16.75
C GLN A 24 -10.09 -9.38 -17.67
N LEU A 25 -9.06 -8.67 -18.15
CA LEU A 25 -9.23 -7.55 -19.09
C LEU A 25 -9.84 -8.01 -20.42
N MET A 26 -9.44 -9.18 -20.94
CA MET A 26 -10.03 -9.76 -22.16
C MET A 26 -11.53 -10.09 -22.01
N ARG A 27 -12.02 -10.32 -20.80
CA ARG A 27 -13.44 -10.59 -20.53
C ARG A 27 -14.29 -9.31 -20.48
N CYS A 28 -13.67 -8.15 -20.38
CA CYS A 28 -14.38 -6.88 -20.39
C CYS A 28 -14.89 -6.54 -21.78
N ASN A 29 -16.05 -5.88 -21.85
CA ASN A 29 -16.53 -5.32 -23.13
C ASN A 29 -15.51 -4.30 -23.65
N ALA A 30 -15.21 -4.36 -24.94
CA ALA A 30 -14.23 -3.49 -25.59
C ALA A 30 -14.54 -2.00 -25.37
N ASP A 31 -15.82 -1.63 -25.47
CA ASP A 31 -16.31 -0.24 -25.37
C ASP A 31 -16.54 0.23 -23.92
N SER A 32 -16.38 -0.65 -22.92
CA SER A 32 -16.57 -0.26 -21.51
C SER A 32 -15.35 0.46 -20.96
N LEU A 33 -15.60 1.39 -20.04
CA LEU A 33 -14.55 1.93 -19.18
C LEU A 33 -14.04 0.80 -18.26
N LYS A 34 -12.73 0.61 -18.27
CA LYS A 34 -12.05 -0.41 -17.44
C LYS A 34 -11.17 0.30 -16.43
N LEU A 35 -11.41 0.05 -15.14
CA LEU A 35 -10.60 0.61 -14.07
C LEU A 35 -9.86 -0.52 -13.34
N ILE A 36 -8.54 -0.52 -13.42
CA ILE A 36 -7.67 -1.38 -12.62
C ILE A 36 -7.39 -0.64 -11.32
N VAL A 37 -7.69 -1.25 -10.17
CA VAL A 37 -7.41 -0.69 -8.85
C VAL A 37 -6.45 -1.62 -8.13
N ILE A 38 -5.33 -1.09 -7.68
CA ILE A 38 -4.24 -1.86 -7.08
C ILE A 38 -3.55 -1.07 -5.97
N ASP A 39 -3.13 -1.75 -4.91
CA ASP A 39 -2.19 -1.20 -3.92
C ASP A 39 -0.80 -1.14 -4.54
N GLY A 40 -0.08 -0.03 -4.41
CA GLY A 40 1.31 0.07 -4.85
C GLY A 40 2.22 -0.81 -4.00
N LEU A 41 2.03 -0.76 -2.67
CA LEU A 41 2.63 -1.65 -1.69
C LEU A 41 1.53 -2.41 -0.95
N PHE A 42 1.55 -3.74 -1.02
CA PHE A 42 0.56 -4.58 -0.36
C PHE A 42 0.75 -4.59 1.16
N SER A 43 -0.31 -4.31 1.87
CA SER A 43 -0.30 -4.04 3.30
C SER A 43 -0.01 -5.26 4.19
N MET A 44 -0.26 -6.46 3.69
CA MET A 44 -0.10 -7.72 4.44
C MET A 44 1.13 -8.49 4.00
N GLU A 45 1.34 -8.61 2.70
CA GLU A 45 2.42 -9.38 2.07
C GLU A 45 3.74 -8.58 2.05
N GLY A 46 3.65 -7.25 2.00
CA GLY A 46 4.82 -6.36 1.97
C GLY A 46 5.55 -6.34 0.63
N ASP A 47 5.00 -6.97 -0.41
CA ASP A 47 5.52 -6.92 -1.77
C ASP A 47 4.95 -5.75 -2.57
N LEU A 48 5.56 -5.45 -3.70
CA LEU A 48 5.16 -4.37 -4.59
C LEU A 48 4.27 -4.87 -5.73
N ALA A 49 3.32 -4.04 -6.14
CA ALA A 49 2.60 -4.27 -7.38
C ALA A 49 3.57 -4.20 -8.58
N LYS A 50 3.37 -5.06 -9.56
CA LYS A 50 4.11 -5.06 -10.83
C LYS A 50 3.64 -3.92 -11.74
N LEU A 51 3.82 -2.66 -11.25
CA LEU A 51 3.28 -1.48 -11.93
C LEU A 51 3.75 -1.33 -13.37
N PRO A 52 5.01 -1.59 -13.75
CA PRO A 52 5.43 -1.51 -15.16
C PRO A 52 4.58 -2.40 -16.06
N GLU A 53 4.37 -3.66 -15.69
CA GLU A 53 3.58 -4.62 -16.47
C GLU A 53 2.09 -4.25 -16.47
N ILE A 54 1.57 -3.72 -15.37
CA ILE A 54 0.18 -3.22 -15.29
C ILE A 54 -0.01 -2.05 -16.26
N ILE A 55 0.96 -1.15 -16.38
CA ILE A 55 0.91 -0.03 -17.32
C ILE A 55 0.95 -0.51 -18.78
N GLU A 56 1.70 -1.55 -19.08
CA GLU A 56 1.67 -2.18 -20.42
C GLU A 56 0.28 -2.73 -20.74
N LEU A 57 -0.33 -3.46 -19.80
CA LEU A 57 -1.69 -3.98 -19.94
C LEU A 57 -2.73 -2.85 -20.03
N LYS A 58 -2.58 -1.79 -19.24
CA LYS A 58 -3.39 -0.57 -19.34
C LYS A 58 -3.42 -0.04 -20.77
N LYS A 59 -2.24 0.13 -21.37
CA LYS A 59 -2.09 0.65 -22.75
C LYS A 59 -2.71 -0.32 -23.78
N LYS A 60 -2.47 -1.61 -23.62
CA LYS A 60 -2.97 -2.65 -24.51
C LYS A 60 -4.49 -2.76 -24.55
N TYR A 61 -5.15 -2.61 -23.40
CA TYR A 61 -6.60 -2.80 -23.24
C TYR A 61 -7.39 -1.51 -23.10
N ASN A 62 -6.76 -0.35 -23.28
CA ASN A 62 -7.34 0.97 -23.07
C ASN A 62 -8.06 1.05 -21.72
N ALA A 63 -7.34 0.72 -20.66
CA ALA A 63 -7.82 0.76 -19.29
C ALA A 63 -7.30 2.01 -18.56
N THR A 64 -7.93 2.33 -17.44
CA THR A 64 -7.52 3.35 -16.47
C THR A 64 -6.91 2.64 -15.27
N VAL A 65 -5.87 3.21 -14.69
CA VAL A 65 -5.21 2.65 -13.49
C VAL A 65 -5.32 3.61 -12.32
N MET A 66 -5.79 3.09 -11.20
CA MET A 66 -5.75 3.75 -9.90
C MET A 66 -4.79 2.98 -8.98
N VAL A 67 -3.79 3.68 -8.45
CA VAL A 67 -2.85 3.11 -7.48
C VAL A 67 -3.12 3.68 -6.09
N ASP A 68 -3.29 2.79 -5.12
CA ASP A 68 -3.34 3.14 -3.70
C ASP A 68 -1.91 3.16 -3.14
N GLU A 69 -1.43 4.35 -2.82
CA GLU A 69 -0.11 4.61 -2.24
C GLU A 69 -0.13 4.71 -0.70
N ALA A 70 -1.21 4.26 -0.06
CA ALA A 70 -1.37 4.42 1.38
C ALA A 70 -0.19 3.85 2.20
N HIS A 71 0.44 2.79 1.72
CA HIS A 71 1.64 2.20 2.32
C HIS A 71 2.95 2.59 1.62
N GLY A 72 2.89 3.00 0.34
CA GLY A 72 4.06 3.41 -0.44
C GLY A 72 4.53 4.82 -0.12
N LEU A 73 3.58 5.74 0.13
CA LEU A 73 3.85 7.14 0.44
C LEU A 73 4.70 7.28 1.72
N GLY A 74 5.81 8.02 1.61
CA GLY A 74 6.79 8.20 2.70
C GLY A 74 7.82 7.07 2.81
N VAL A 75 7.65 5.96 2.08
CA VAL A 75 8.51 4.77 2.15
C VAL A 75 9.30 4.59 0.86
N PHE A 76 8.62 4.52 -0.28
CA PHE A 76 9.22 4.29 -1.59
C PHE A 76 9.41 5.57 -2.41
N GLY A 77 10.28 5.48 -3.40
CA GLY A 77 10.55 6.57 -4.33
C GLY A 77 11.39 7.71 -3.73
N LYS A 78 11.79 8.63 -4.58
CA LYS A 78 12.59 9.79 -4.18
C LYS A 78 11.79 10.68 -3.23
N GLN A 79 12.34 10.99 -2.06
CA GLN A 79 11.66 11.79 -1.03
C GLN A 79 10.30 11.18 -0.59
N GLY A 80 10.16 9.86 -0.61
CA GLY A 80 8.95 9.19 -0.20
C GLY A 80 7.74 9.39 -1.10
N ARG A 81 7.94 9.65 -2.40
CA ARG A 81 6.84 9.92 -3.36
C ARG A 81 5.98 8.71 -3.72
N GLY A 82 6.31 7.53 -3.20
CA GLY A 82 5.54 6.31 -3.41
C GLY A 82 6.10 5.37 -4.45
N VAL A 83 5.39 4.26 -4.65
CA VAL A 83 5.78 3.16 -5.54
C VAL A 83 5.68 3.55 -7.01
N CYS A 84 4.71 4.37 -7.39
CA CYS A 84 4.63 4.91 -8.76
C CYS A 84 5.91 5.67 -9.13
N ASN A 85 6.44 6.47 -8.21
CA ASN A 85 7.70 7.18 -8.41
C ASN A 85 8.91 6.25 -8.38
N HIS A 86 8.89 5.21 -7.55
CA HIS A 86 9.93 4.19 -7.47
C HIS A 86 10.16 3.51 -8.82
N PHE A 87 9.09 3.13 -9.50
CA PHE A 87 9.14 2.51 -10.83
C PHE A 87 9.22 3.52 -11.99
N GLY A 88 9.12 4.82 -11.72
CA GLY A 88 9.17 5.86 -12.76
C GLY A 88 7.91 5.92 -13.63
N VAL A 89 6.78 5.42 -13.16
CA VAL A 89 5.51 5.33 -13.92
C VAL A 89 4.44 6.33 -13.43
N THR A 90 4.83 7.33 -12.65
CA THR A 90 3.89 8.31 -12.06
C THR A 90 2.99 8.97 -13.11
N GLU A 91 3.56 9.35 -14.25
CA GLU A 91 2.83 10.02 -15.33
C GLU A 91 1.94 9.07 -16.15
N ASP A 92 2.13 7.76 -16.03
CA ASP A 92 1.32 6.74 -16.70
C ASP A 92 0.13 6.29 -15.85
N VAL A 93 0.10 6.61 -14.56
CA VAL A 93 -0.99 6.29 -13.64
C VAL A 93 -2.05 7.39 -13.68
N ASP A 94 -3.32 7.02 -13.85
CA ASP A 94 -4.41 8.01 -14.02
C ASP A 94 -4.88 8.58 -12.69
N LEU A 95 -4.93 7.76 -11.64
CA LEU A 95 -5.34 8.19 -10.30
C LEU A 95 -4.36 7.63 -9.27
N ILE A 96 -3.86 8.50 -8.41
CA ILE A 96 -3.03 8.13 -7.26
C ILE A 96 -3.78 8.52 -5.99
N MET A 97 -4.07 7.52 -5.16
CA MET A 97 -4.64 7.73 -3.83
C MET A 97 -3.52 7.71 -2.79
N GLY A 98 -3.56 8.64 -1.85
CA GLY A 98 -2.69 8.63 -0.69
C GLY A 98 -3.46 8.94 0.59
N THR A 99 -2.98 8.42 1.71
CA THR A 99 -3.53 8.70 3.03
C THR A 99 -2.57 9.49 3.90
N PHE A 100 -3.11 10.32 4.80
CA PHE A 100 -2.30 11.02 5.81
C PHE A 100 -2.14 10.22 7.11
N SER A 101 -2.85 9.09 7.24
CA SER A 101 -2.96 8.36 8.50
C SER A 101 -1.80 7.38 8.80
N LYS A 102 -0.80 7.31 7.94
CA LYS A 102 0.38 6.45 8.10
C LYS A 102 1.64 7.30 8.21
N SER A 103 2.46 7.36 7.18
CA SER A 103 3.73 8.11 7.19
C SER A 103 3.60 9.60 7.51
N LEU A 104 2.46 10.22 7.18
CA LEU A 104 2.21 11.64 7.46
C LEU A 104 1.57 11.89 8.83
N ALA A 105 1.32 10.87 9.66
CA ALA A 105 0.87 10.94 11.06
C ALA A 105 -0.32 11.89 11.31
N SER A 106 -1.27 11.97 10.36
CA SER A 106 -2.43 12.87 10.42
C SER A 106 -3.72 12.15 9.99
N ILE A 107 -4.81 12.86 9.82
CA ILE A 107 -6.10 12.33 9.38
C ILE A 107 -6.44 12.90 8.00
N GLY A 108 -7.01 12.05 7.13
CA GLY A 108 -7.42 12.42 5.79
C GLY A 108 -6.63 11.70 4.72
N GLY A 109 -6.71 12.22 3.51
CA GLY A 109 -6.05 11.67 2.34
C GLY A 109 -6.33 12.54 1.12
N PHE A 110 -5.88 12.06 -0.02
CA PHE A 110 -6.03 12.76 -1.28
C PHE A 110 -6.19 11.79 -2.45
N ILE A 111 -6.73 12.31 -3.54
CA ILE A 111 -6.60 11.74 -4.88
C ILE A 111 -5.84 12.75 -5.72
N ALA A 112 -4.84 12.29 -6.44
CA ALA A 112 -4.11 13.07 -7.45
C ALA A 112 -4.39 12.50 -8.84
N SER A 113 -4.67 13.40 -9.78
CA SER A 113 -4.95 13.08 -11.18
C SER A 113 -4.84 14.38 -12.01
N ASP A 114 -5.20 14.31 -13.29
CA ASP A 114 -5.34 15.50 -14.13
C ASP A 114 -6.44 16.45 -13.62
N SER A 115 -6.39 17.71 -14.09
CA SER A 115 -7.27 18.76 -13.60
C SER A 115 -8.76 18.50 -13.89
N ASP A 116 -9.07 17.89 -15.02
CA ASP A 116 -10.46 17.65 -15.44
C ASP A 116 -11.08 16.54 -14.61
N THR A 117 -10.33 15.44 -14.40
CA THR A 117 -10.72 14.34 -13.50
C THR A 117 -10.92 14.83 -12.08
N ILE A 118 -10.01 15.64 -11.53
CA ILE A 118 -10.15 16.20 -10.18
C ILE A 118 -11.33 17.15 -10.08
N ASN A 119 -11.54 17.98 -11.09
CA ASN A 119 -12.70 18.86 -11.12
C ASN A 119 -14.02 18.06 -11.16
N TRP A 120 -14.08 17.02 -11.97
CA TRP A 120 -15.23 16.12 -12.01
C TRP A 120 -15.48 15.44 -10.66
N LEU A 121 -14.45 14.90 -10.02
CA LEU A 121 -14.54 14.26 -8.70
C LEU A 121 -15.06 15.23 -7.62
N ARG A 122 -14.58 16.47 -7.60
CA ARG A 122 -15.05 17.49 -6.65
C ARG A 122 -16.56 17.77 -6.75
N HIS A 123 -17.12 17.70 -7.95
CA HIS A 123 -18.52 18.01 -8.19
C HIS A 123 -19.45 16.78 -8.15
N ASN A 124 -18.91 15.57 -8.25
CA ASN A 124 -19.70 14.34 -8.37
C ASN A 124 -19.46 13.34 -7.23
N SER A 125 -18.34 13.42 -6.49
CA SER A 125 -18.09 12.51 -5.38
C SER A 125 -18.96 12.86 -4.18
N ARG A 126 -19.97 12.05 -3.93
CA ARG A 126 -20.87 12.21 -2.78
C ARG A 126 -20.13 12.17 -1.45
N THR A 127 -19.15 11.30 -1.31
CA THR A 127 -18.34 11.19 -0.09
C THR A 127 -17.50 12.46 0.16
N TYR A 128 -17.05 13.12 -0.89
CA TYR A 128 -16.35 14.40 -0.78
C TYR A 128 -17.30 15.55 -0.43
N ILE A 129 -18.42 15.65 -1.13
CA ILE A 129 -19.39 16.75 -0.97
C ILE A 129 -20.05 16.71 0.42
N PHE A 130 -20.40 15.53 0.91
CA PHE A 130 -21.16 15.36 2.15
C PHE A 130 -20.29 15.03 3.37
N SER A 131 -18.96 15.15 3.27
CA SER A 131 -18.05 15.01 4.39
C SER A 131 -17.57 16.36 4.89
N ALA A 132 -17.33 16.47 6.19
CA ALA A 132 -16.70 17.63 6.76
C ALA A 132 -15.24 17.74 6.28
N SER A 133 -14.77 18.98 6.10
CA SER A 133 -13.38 19.24 5.73
C SER A 133 -12.41 18.82 6.86
N ASN A 134 -11.18 18.50 6.48
CA ASN A 134 -10.11 18.27 7.45
C ASN A 134 -9.92 19.50 8.35
N THR A 135 -9.60 19.27 9.61
CA THR A 135 -9.31 20.36 10.53
C THR A 135 -8.00 21.08 10.16
N PRO A 136 -7.86 22.38 10.44
CA PRO A 136 -6.62 23.10 10.18
C PRO A 136 -5.39 22.45 10.83
N ALA A 137 -5.54 21.92 12.06
CA ALA A 137 -4.46 21.22 12.75
C ALA A 137 -4.00 19.96 12.04
N ALA A 138 -4.94 19.11 11.55
CA ALA A 138 -4.62 17.91 10.79
C ALA A 138 -3.96 18.24 9.45
N THR A 139 -4.42 19.30 8.79
CA THR A 139 -3.85 19.77 7.52
C THR A 139 -2.43 20.31 7.72
N ALA A 140 -2.20 21.10 8.77
CA ALA A 140 -0.88 21.62 9.12
C ALA A 140 0.11 20.50 9.46
N ALA A 141 -0.33 19.48 10.23
CA ALA A 141 0.49 18.30 10.54
C ALA A 141 0.91 17.54 9.29
N ALA A 142 -0.03 17.28 8.36
CA ALA A 142 0.27 16.61 7.09
C ALA A 142 1.24 17.44 6.22
N LEU A 143 1.06 18.76 6.17
CA LEU A 143 1.94 19.67 5.43
C LEU A 143 3.36 19.65 5.99
N GLU A 144 3.52 19.71 7.31
CA GLU A 144 4.82 19.64 7.97
C GLU A 144 5.48 18.28 7.75
N ALA A 145 4.73 17.18 7.83
CA ALA A 145 5.26 15.85 7.53
C ALA A 145 5.79 15.74 6.08
N ILE A 146 5.11 16.34 5.12
CA ILE A 146 5.60 16.42 3.73
C ILE A 146 6.87 17.29 3.64
N HIS A 147 6.96 18.37 4.40
CA HIS A 147 8.16 19.19 4.48
C HIS A 147 9.34 18.39 5.02
N ILE A 148 9.15 17.66 6.12
CA ILE A 148 10.15 16.77 6.72
C ILE A 148 10.62 15.70 5.71
N LEU A 149 9.71 15.04 5.00
CA LEU A 149 10.05 14.07 3.97
C LEU A 149 10.96 14.65 2.87
N LYS A 150 10.79 15.93 2.55
CA LYS A 150 11.61 16.62 1.53
C LYS A 150 12.96 17.07 2.06
N THR A 151 13.07 17.40 3.34
CA THR A 151 14.25 18.10 3.93
C THR A 151 15.10 17.18 4.81
N GLU A 152 14.56 16.04 5.27
CA GLU A 152 15.23 15.08 6.16
C GLU A 152 15.30 13.68 5.52
N PRO A 153 16.09 13.49 4.44
CA PRO A 153 16.18 12.20 3.72
C PRO A 153 16.73 11.07 4.59
N GLU A 154 17.50 11.40 5.62
CA GLU A 154 18.08 10.43 6.57
C GLU A 154 17.02 9.57 7.27
N ARG A 155 15.79 10.04 7.40
CA ARG A 155 14.70 9.23 7.98
C ARG A 155 14.35 8.05 7.06
N GLN A 156 14.25 8.32 5.76
CA GLN A 156 13.99 7.26 4.77
C GLN A 156 15.22 6.32 4.65
N GLU A 157 16.43 6.87 4.67
CA GLU A 157 17.67 6.10 4.63
C GLU A 157 17.78 5.16 5.85
N ASN A 158 17.50 5.65 7.06
CA ASN A 158 17.50 4.85 8.27
C ASN A 158 16.44 3.74 8.24
N LEU A 159 15.24 4.03 7.74
CA LEU A 159 14.20 3.02 7.56
C LEU A 159 14.68 1.88 6.66
N TRP A 160 15.26 2.22 5.52
CA TRP A 160 15.76 1.21 4.57
C TRP A 160 16.94 0.41 5.09
N LYS A 161 17.87 1.06 5.78
CA LYS A 161 18.99 0.37 6.44
C LYS A 161 18.50 -0.66 7.44
N THR A 162 17.58 -0.26 8.33
CA THR A 162 16.97 -1.17 9.32
C THR A 162 16.18 -2.29 8.64
N THR A 163 15.50 -1.97 7.54
CA THR A 163 14.73 -2.94 6.75
C THR A 163 15.62 -4.02 6.15
N TYR A 164 16.70 -3.64 5.47
CA TYR A 164 17.63 -4.60 4.88
C TYR A 164 18.28 -5.50 5.93
N ASP A 165 18.73 -4.91 7.04
CA ASP A 165 19.29 -5.67 8.16
C ASP A 165 18.29 -6.69 8.72
N ALA A 166 17.03 -6.29 8.91
CA ALA A 166 15.98 -7.17 9.43
C ALA A 166 15.61 -8.29 8.45
N LEU A 167 15.44 -7.96 7.16
CA LEU A 167 15.14 -8.96 6.12
C LEU A 167 16.25 -10.02 6.04
N GLU A 168 17.50 -9.61 6.08
CA GLU A 168 18.64 -10.53 6.05
C GLU A 168 18.65 -11.44 7.28
N GLN A 169 18.53 -10.88 8.49
CA GLN A 169 18.55 -11.64 9.74
C GLN A 169 17.38 -12.63 9.84
N LEU A 170 16.16 -12.21 9.45
CA LEU A 170 14.99 -13.08 9.48
C LEU A 170 15.12 -14.24 8.49
N LYS A 171 15.64 -13.99 7.29
CA LYS A 171 15.94 -15.04 6.30
C LYS A 171 16.99 -16.02 6.83
N GLN A 172 18.08 -15.50 7.40
CA GLN A 172 19.14 -16.35 8.00
C GLN A 172 18.64 -17.18 9.20
N ALA A 173 17.70 -16.63 9.98
CA ALA A 173 17.05 -17.34 11.08
C ALA A 173 16.00 -18.37 10.62
N GLY A 174 15.73 -18.48 9.31
CA GLY A 174 14.82 -19.47 8.72
C GLY A 174 13.34 -19.11 8.82
N PHE A 175 13.00 -17.84 9.02
CA PHE A 175 11.61 -17.40 8.97
C PHE A 175 11.08 -17.39 7.54
N GLU A 176 9.83 -17.83 7.37
CA GLU A 176 9.09 -17.69 6.12
C GLU A 176 8.52 -16.26 6.04
N ILE A 177 9.13 -15.42 5.20
CA ILE A 177 8.76 -14.00 5.06
C ILE A 177 8.17 -13.66 3.69
N GLY A 178 7.91 -14.65 2.83
CA GLY A 178 7.42 -14.42 1.47
C GLY A 178 8.39 -13.59 0.61
N ASP A 179 7.83 -12.89 -0.35
CA ASP A 179 8.58 -12.08 -1.33
C ASP A 179 8.63 -10.60 -0.93
N THR A 180 8.53 -10.30 0.38
CA THR A 180 8.54 -8.91 0.84
C THR A 180 9.84 -8.20 0.49
N GLU A 181 9.71 -6.97 0.00
CA GLU A 181 10.80 -6.05 -0.32
C GLU A 181 10.66 -4.71 0.42
N SER A 182 9.89 -4.68 1.51
CA SER A 182 9.49 -3.45 2.19
C SER A 182 9.70 -3.52 3.71
N PRO A 183 9.52 -2.41 4.42
CA PRO A 183 9.48 -2.38 5.88
C PRO A 183 8.31 -3.16 6.51
N ILE A 184 7.39 -3.67 5.70
CA ILE A 184 6.32 -4.57 6.11
C ILE A 184 6.79 -6.00 5.91
N ILE A 185 7.04 -6.72 6.99
CA ILE A 185 7.59 -8.07 6.93
C ILE A 185 6.57 -9.05 7.49
N PRO A 186 5.97 -9.89 6.65
CA PRO A 186 5.11 -10.98 7.12
C PRO A 186 5.97 -12.13 7.66
N LEU A 187 5.65 -12.61 8.84
CA LEU A 187 6.19 -13.86 9.37
C LEU A 187 5.07 -14.89 9.31
N TYR A 188 5.09 -15.76 8.33
CA TYR A 188 4.04 -16.74 8.12
C TYR A 188 4.05 -17.83 9.19
N VAL A 189 2.93 -17.99 9.89
CA VAL A 189 2.73 -19.00 10.94
C VAL A 189 1.82 -20.12 10.45
N ARG A 190 0.92 -19.80 9.49
CA ARG A 190 0.02 -20.74 8.83
C ARG A 190 -1.03 -21.39 9.73
N ASP A 191 -1.20 -20.90 10.96
CA ASP A 191 -2.13 -21.41 11.96
C ASP A 191 -2.61 -20.27 12.85
N ALA A 192 -3.91 -20.00 12.88
CA ALA A 192 -4.47 -18.83 13.58
C ALA A 192 -4.24 -18.90 15.10
N PHE A 193 -4.37 -20.09 15.71
CA PHE A 193 -4.19 -20.23 17.15
C PHE A 193 -2.72 -20.03 17.55
N LYS A 194 -1.80 -20.65 16.81
CA LYS A 194 -0.36 -20.42 17.01
C LYS A 194 0.03 -18.97 16.78
N THR A 195 -0.56 -18.30 15.80
CA THR A 195 -0.31 -16.87 15.54
C THR A 195 -0.62 -16.04 16.78
N PHE A 196 -1.76 -16.25 17.42
CA PHE A 196 -2.09 -15.57 18.68
C PHE A 196 -1.13 -15.93 19.81
N GLN A 197 -0.77 -17.21 19.95
CA GLN A 197 0.17 -17.64 20.99
C GLN A 197 1.53 -16.96 20.82
N VAL A 198 2.09 -16.98 19.60
CA VAL A 198 3.40 -16.36 19.31
C VAL A 198 3.35 -14.85 19.49
N THR A 199 2.27 -14.19 19.04
CA THR A 199 2.08 -12.75 19.28
C THR A 199 2.07 -12.44 20.78
N LYS A 200 1.36 -13.22 21.59
CA LYS A 200 1.36 -13.06 23.04
C LYS A 200 2.75 -13.28 23.65
N MET A 201 3.47 -14.30 23.22
CA MET A 201 4.84 -14.57 23.68
C MET A 201 5.80 -13.44 23.32
N ALA A 202 5.67 -12.86 22.11
CA ALA A 202 6.45 -11.68 21.70
C ALA A 202 6.15 -10.48 22.59
N PHE A 203 4.86 -10.21 22.83
CA PHE A 203 4.43 -9.13 23.71
C PHE A 203 4.98 -9.28 25.15
N ASP A 204 4.95 -10.48 25.72
CA ASP A 204 5.48 -10.77 27.06
C ASP A 204 7.00 -10.56 27.15
N LYS A 205 7.69 -10.59 26.00
CA LYS A 205 9.12 -10.28 25.87
C LYS A 205 9.39 -8.81 25.48
N GLY A 206 8.36 -7.97 25.44
CA GLY A 206 8.48 -6.54 25.13
C GLY A 206 8.48 -6.22 23.63
N VAL A 207 8.13 -7.19 22.76
CA VAL A 207 8.04 -6.98 21.31
C VAL A 207 6.58 -6.86 20.88
N PHE A 208 6.20 -5.69 20.41
CA PHE A 208 4.85 -5.41 19.90
C PHE A 208 4.75 -5.73 18.41
N VAL A 209 3.92 -6.70 18.06
CA VAL A 209 3.65 -7.12 16.67
C VAL A 209 2.15 -7.39 16.47
N ASN A 210 1.69 -7.36 15.24
CA ASN A 210 0.28 -7.60 14.91
C ASN A 210 0.06 -9.02 14.37
N SER A 211 -0.90 -9.73 14.95
CA SER A 211 -1.43 -10.96 14.36
C SER A 211 -2.38 -10.65 13.21
N VAL A 212 -2.21 -11.30 12.07
CA VAL A 212 -3.10 -11.23 10.92
C VAL A 212 -3.73 -12.62 10.73
N VAL A 213 -5.02 -12.68 10.94
CA VAL A 213 -5.82 -13.92 10.93
C VAL A 213 -7.13 -13.69 10.17
N PRO A 214 -7.89 -14.74 9.79
CA PRO A 214 -9.19 -14.56 9.18
C PRO A 214 -10.10 -13.62 10.01
N PRO A 215 -10.88 -12.73 9.36
CA PRO A 215 -11.11 -12.61 7.91
C PRO A 215 -10.11 -11.71 7.17
N ALA A 216 -9.04 -11.23 7.80
CA ALA A 216 -8.08 -10.32 7.18
C ALA A 216 -7.18 -11.02 6.15
N CYS A 217 -6.95 -12.32 6.32
CA CYS A 217 -6.27 -13.18 5.35
C CYS A 217 -6.98 -14.54 5.23
N ALA A 218 -6.57 -15.38 4.28
CA ALA A 218 -7.06 -16.76 4.23
C ALA A 218 -6.51 -17.59 5.40
N PRO A 219 -7.21 -18.65 5.85
CA PRO A 219 -6.78 -19.44 7.01
C PRO A 219 -5.35 -20.00 6.91
N GLN A 220 -4.92 -20.38 5.71
CA GLN A 220 -3.58 -20.90 5.44
C GLN A 220 -2.50 -19.80 5.34
N ASP A 221 -2.90 -18.51 5.31
CA ASP A 221 -2.00 -17.38 5.12
C ASP A 221 -1.87 -16.53 6.40
N THR A 222 -2.21 -17.12 7.55
CA THR A 222 -2.07 -16.43 8.84
C THR A 222 -0.60 -16.11 9.13
N LEU A 223 -0.36 -14.91 9.61
CA LEU A 223 0.96 -14.36 9.80
C LEU A 223 1.05 -13.42 11.00
N ILE A 224 2.25 -13.15 11.43
CA ILE A 224 2.60 -12.02 12.28
C ILE A 224 3.14 -10.92 11.36
N ARG A 225 2.55 -9.74 11.43
CA ARG A 225 2.99 -8.59 10.66
C ARG A 225 3.96 -7.74 11.48
N VAL A 226 5.21 -7.72 11.06
CA VAL A 226 6.22 -6.79 11.57
C VAL A 226 6.18 -5.55 10.68
N ALA A 227 6.18 -4.36 11.29
CA ALA A 227 6.26 -3.09 10.58
C ALA A 227 7.38 -2.25 11.18
N LEU A 228 8.40 -2.00 10.39
CA LEU A 228 9.55 -1.21 10.81
C LEU A 228 9.29 0.28 10.66
N MET A 229 9.93 1.06 11.50
CA MET A 229 9.87 2.53 11.51
C MET A 229 11.28 3.12 11.42
N ALA A 230 11.38 4.34 10.90
CA ALA A 230 12.65 5.07 10.80
C ALA A 230 13.33 5.34 12.16
N THR A 231 12.57 5.23 13.24
CA THR A 231 13.04 5.44 14.62
C THR A 231 13.54 4.16 15.30
N HIS A 232 13.36 2.99 14.70
CA HIS A 232 13.94 1.76 15.22
C HIS A 232 15.45 1.79 15.14
N THR A 233 16.09 1.27 16.19
CA THR A 233 17.55 1.09 16.24
C THR A 233 17.93 -0.36 15.97
N LYS A 234 19.21 -0.59 15.74
CA LYS A 234 19.74 -1.95 15.51
C LYS A 234 19.64 -2.85 16.76
N GLU A 235 19.63 -2.25 17.93
CA GLU A 235 19.52 -2.95 19.23
C GLU A 235 18.11 -3.43 19.53
N GLN A 236 17.09 -2.76 19.00
CA GLN A 236 15.68 -3.12 19.11
C GLN A 236 15.31 -4.26 18.18
#